data_66f769df1c37e5b9c185d9471a5d3999
#
_entry.id   66f769df1c37e5b9c185d9471a5d3999
#
_cell.length_a   1.000
_cell.length_b   1.000
_cell.length_c   1.000
_cell.angle_alpha   90.00
_cell.angle_beta   90.00
_cell.angle_gamma   90.00
#
_symmetry.space_group_name_H-M   'P 1'
#
loop_
_entity.id
_entity.type
_entity.pdbx_description
1 polymer ?
#
loop_
_entity_poly.entity_id
_entity_poly.type
_entity_poly.pdbx_seq_one_letter_code
_entity_poly.pdbx_strand_id
1 'polypeptide(L)'
;NFFMALYSLYIGKVSNLDDFVIGTPILNRTNFKEKHTPGMFISNVPFRINLDDNLTFNNFVSNIANDTLGMLRHQKYPYQYLLKNLRKKYDSIPNLYDIIISYQITKTVDKTIDLPYTASWFETDKISCGINIHIHDNDDSGNLTMCYDYLIDKYSPEDINSVHNRILHIVDQLLTDIDLSIKDIEIVTPEEKNKILYEFNNTYADYPTDKTVIDLFEEQVEKTPNNVAVVCNDKSLTYKELNNKANQLANYLRNFGIKPKEVVAIRMPKCLEMIVGILSIMKIGATYLPINLSYPEERVNFMIKDSNASHFLLCSKMTDLNVSIPTID
;
A
#
# COMPACT_ATOMS: atom_id res chain seq x y z
N ASN A 1 -6.30 -18.87 20.71
CA ASN A 1 -6.03 -17.42 20.83
C ASN A 1 -4.76 -16.99 20.08
N PHE A 2 -3.67 -17.81 20.15
CA PHE A 2 -2.40 -17.49 19.46
C PHE A 2 -2.60 -17.22 17.95
N PHE A 3 -3.20 -18.16 17.22
CA PHE A 3 -3.42 -17.99 15.78
C PHE A 3 -4.39 -16.83 15.46
N MET A 4 -5.37 -16.60 16.32
CA MET A 4 -6.24 -15.43 16.18
C MET A 4 -5.43 -14.13 16.28
N ALA A 5 -4.54 -14.01 17.28
CA ALA A 5 -3.66 -12.87 17.43
C ALA A 5 -2.67 -12.75 16.27
N LEU A 6 -2.07 -13.85 15.83
CA LEU A 6 -1.09 -13.90 14.73
C LEU A 6 -1.67 -13.36 13.42
N TYR A 7 -2.81 -13.89 13.00
CA TYR A 7 -3.46 -13.43 11.77
C TYR A 7 -4.07 -12.03 11.91
N SER A 8 -4.57 -11.69 13.10
CA SER A 8 -5.06 -10.32 13.36
C SER A 8 -3.94 -9.28 13.26
N LEU A 9 -2.78 -9.56 13.82
CA LEU A 9 -1.60 -8.71 13.66
C LEU A 9 -1.23 -8.52 12.18
N TYR A 10 -1.16 -9.62 11.44
CA TYR A 10 -0.86 -9.57 10.01
C TYR A 10 -1.89 -8.74 9.23
N ILE A 11 -3.18 -9.01 9.44
CA ILE A 11 -4.29 -8.30 8.77
C ILE A 11 -4.25 -6.81 9.11
N GLY A 12 -4.11 -6.45 10.39
CA GLY A 12 -4.04 -5.05 10.82
C GLY A 12 -2.88 -4.30 10.16
N LYS A 13 -1.68 -4.89 10.16
CA LYS A 13 -0.50 -4.27 9.52
C LYS A 13 -0.63 -4.12 8.01
N VAL A 14 -1.16 -5.13 7.30
CA VAL A 14 -1.33 -5.07 5.84
C VAL A 14 -2.42 -4.09 5.44
N SER A 15 -3.52 -4.05 6.19
CA SER A 15 -4.65 -3.14 5.90
C SER A 15 -4.48 -1.74 6.48
N ASN A 16 -3.47 -1.55 7.35
CA ASN A 16 -3.26 -0.32 8.14
C ASN A 16 -4.51 0.05 8.96
N LEU A 17 -5.10 -0.95 9.62
CA LEU A 17 -6.28 -0.81 10.46
C LEU A 17 -5.99 -1.26 11.88
N ASP A 18 -6.37 -0.43 12.85
CA ASP A 18 -6.24 -0.73 14.27
C ASP A 18 -7.52 -1.35 14.86
N ASP A 19 -8.66 -1.14 14.20
CA ASP A 19 -9.98 -1.59 14.64
C ASP A 19 -10.74 -2.23 13.48
N PHE A 20 -10.94 -3.55 13.54
CA PHE A 20 -11.59 -4.31 12.49
C PHE A 20 -12.26 -5.57 13.04
N VAL A 21 -12.97 -6.28 12.18
CA VAL A 21 -13.73 -7.48 12.58
C VAL A 21 -13.31 -8.66 11.71
N ILE A 22 -13.04 -9.78 12.36
CA ILE A 22 -12.87 -11.09 11.71
C ILE A 22 -13.95 -12.06 12.14
N GLY A 23 -14.24 -13.06 11.32
CA GLY A 23 -15.15 -14.14 11.66
C GLY A 23 -14.41 -15.28 12.38
N THR A 24 -15.09 -15.94 13.31
CA THR A 24 -14.58 -17.19 13.90
C THR A 24 -15.73 -18.15 14.16
N PRO A 25 -15.57 -19.46 13.84
CA PRO A 25 -16.57 -20.45 14.16
C PRO A 25 -16.57 -20.79 15.64
N ILE A 26 -17.77 -20.98 16.19
CA ILE A 26 -17.97 -21.45 17.55
C ILE A 26 -18.86 -22.70 17.55
N LEU A 27 -18.64 -23.62 18.49
CA LEU A 27 -19.44 -24.82 18.59
C LEU A 27 -20.89 -24.54 19.01
N ASN A 28 -21.13 -23.42 19.67
CA ASN A 28 -22.46 -22.95 20.11
C ASN A 28 -23.24 -23.98 20.94
N ARG A 29 -22.54 -24.82 21.71
CA ARG A 29 -23.09 -25.87 22.60
C ARG A 29 -22.73 -25.50 24.04
N THR A 30 -23.70 -24.99 24.79
CA THR A 30 -23.48 -24.39 26.11
C THR A 30 -23.89 -25.29 27.29
N ASN A 31 -24.72 -26.30 27.04
CA ASN A 31 -25.23 -27.19 28.11
C ASN A 31 -25.07 -28.68 27.73
N PHE A 32 -25.30 -29.54 28.71
CA PHE A 32 -25.17 -30.98 28.54
C PHE A 32 -26.05 -31.53 27.41
N LYS A 33 -27.31 -31.10 27.33
CA LYS A 33 -28.26 -31.59 26.32
C LYS A 33 -27.77 -31.22 24.90
N GLU A 34 -27.34 -29.98 24.69
CA GLU A 34 -26.81 -29.55 23.39
C GLU A 34 -25.55 -30.31 23.00
N LYS A 35 -24.65 -30.57 23.96
CA LYS A 35 -23.42 -31.34 23.72
C LYS A 35 -23.68 -32.78 23.28
N HIS A 36 -24.79 -33.36 23.67
CA HIS A 36 -25.18 -34.74 23.36
C HIS A 36 -26.29 -34.85 22.31
N THR A 37 -26.71 -33.74 21.72
CA THR A 37 -27.73 -33.73 20.66
C THR A 37 -27.05 -33.76 19.30
N PRO A 38 -27.31 -34.76 18.44
CA PRO A 38 -26.86 -34.74 17.05
C PRO A 38 -27.44 -33.55 16.31
N GLY A 39 -26.63 -32.89 15.46
CA GLY A 39 -27.06 -31.78 14.63
C GLY A 39 -26.02 -30.71 14.49
N MET A 40 -26.26 -29.77 13.59
CA MET A 40 -25.38 -28.62 13.32
C MET A 40 -25.70 -27.47 14.29
N PHE A 41 -24.77 -27.18 15.16
CA PHE A 41 -24.84 -26.03 16.10
C PHE A 41 -23.80 -24.97 15.80
N ILE A 42 -22.79 -25.30 14.99
CA ILE A 42 -21.69 -24.39 14.63
C ILE A 42 -22.26 -23.12 14.03
N SER A 43 -21.74 -21.99 14.46
CA SER A 43 -22.10 -20.67 13.98
C SER A 43 -20.87 -19.82 13.88
N ASN A 44 -20.75 -19.04 12.82
CA ASN A 44 -19.71 -18.02 12.70
C ASN A 44 -20.16 -16.75 13.42
N VAL A 45 -19.28 -16.20 14.23
CA VAL A 45 -19.52 -14.96 14.98
C VAL A 45 -18.48 -13.91 14.63
N PRO A 46 -18.86 -12.62 14.62
CA PRO A 46 -17.91 -11.55 14.46
C PRO A 46 -17.07 -11.38 15.73
N PHE A 47 -15.78 -11.24 15.55
CA PHE A 47 -14.82 -10.97 16.60
C PHE A 47 -14.12 -9.65 16.29
N ARG A 48 -14.31 -8.63 17.13
CA ARG A 48 -13.70 -7.32 16.95
C ARG A 48 -12.28 -7.34 17.48
N ILE A 49 -11.36 -6.87 16.68
CA ILE A 49 -9.95 -6.72 16.99
C ILE A 49 -9.64 -5.25 17.23
N ASN A 50 -8.97 -4.97 18.35
CA ASN A 50 -8.31 -3.69 18.60
C ASN A 50 -6.81 -3.95 18.68
N LEU A 51 -6.07 -3.49 17.68
CA LEU A 51 -4.63 -3.62 17.59
C LEU A 51 -3.98 -2.37 18.16
N ASP A 52 -3.16 -2.52 19.20
CA ASP A 52 -2.36 -1.44 19.77
C ASP A 52 -0.87 -1.76 19.57
N ASP A 53 -0.21 -0.96 18.75
CA ASP A 53 1.20 -1.13 18.38
C ASP A 53 2.17 -1.05 19.58
N ASN A 54 1.73 -0.48 20.70
CA ASN A 54 2.54 -0.38 21.92
C ASN A 54 2.51 -1.64 22.79
N LEU A 55 1.59 -2.57 22.51
CA LEU A 55 1.53 -3.84 23.22
C LEU A 55 2.65 -4.80 22.76
N THR A 56 3.07 -5.70 23.64
CA THR A 56 3.79 -6.89 23.23
C THR A 56 2.83 -7.90 22.62
N PHE A 57 3.33 -8.80 21.76
CA PHE A 57 2.49 -9.83 21.17
C PHE A 57 1.84 -10.73 22.23
N ASN A 58 2.56 -11.08 23.28
CA ASN A 58 2.05 -11.89 24.39
C ASN A 58 0.87 -11.20 25.12
N ASN A 59 0.99 -9.89 25.36
CA ASN A 59 -0.13 -9.11 25.93
C ASN A 59 -1.33 -9.04 24.96
N PHE A 60 -1.09 -8.94 23.68
CA PHE A 60 -2.14 -8.95 22.67
C PHE A 60 -2.87 -10.32 22.65
N VAL A 61 -2.15 -11.44 22.71
CA VAL A 61 -2.74 -12.79 22.86
C VAL A 61 -3.62 -12.87 24.11
N SER A 62 -3.17 -12.28 25.22
CA SER A 62 -3.92 -12.25 26.48
C SER A 62 -5.19 -11.42 26.35
N ASN A 63 -5.17 -10.29 25.65
CA ASN A 63 -6.36 -9.49 25.37
C ASN A 63 -7.36 -10.26 24.49
N ILE A 64 -6.89 -10.90 23.42
CA ILE A 64 -7.71 -11.79 22.58
C ILE A 64 -8.37 -12.91 23.40
N ALA A 65 -7.66 -13.49 24.37
CA ALA A 65 -8.21 -14.53 25.23
C ALA A 65 -9.36 -13.99 26.12
N ASN A 66 -9.18 -12.80 26.68
CA ASN A 66 -10.22 -12.16 27.50
C ASN A 66 -11.45 -11.79 26.66
N ASP A 67 -11.25 -11.23 25.47
CA ASP A 67 -12.34 -10.88 24.55
C ASP A 67 -13.08 -12.12 24.04
N THR A 68 -12.37 -13.23 23.81
CA THR A 68 -12.98 -14.53 23.49
C THR A 68 -13.95 -14.98 24.59
N LEU A 69 -13.58 -14.84 25.86
CA LEU A 69 -14.49 -15.17 26.98
C LEU A 69 -15.71 -14.25 27.00
N GLY A 70 -15.51 -12.96 26.69
CA GLY A 70 -16.62 -12.00 26.55
C GLY A 70 -17.58 -12.38 25.42
N MET A 71 -17.05 -12.70 24.24
CA MET A 71 -17.81 -13.14 23.06
C MET A 71 -18.61 -14.40 23.34
N LEU A 72 -18.01 -15.40 23.98
CA LEU A 72 -18.67 -16.69 24.30
C LEU A 72 -19.87 -16.52 25.24
N ARG A 73 -19.91 -15.49 26.09
CA ARG A 73 -21.11 -15.18 26.93
C ARG A 73 -22.31 -14.79 26.06
N HIS A 74 -22.08 -14.24 24.87
CA HIS A 74 -23.12 -13.78 23.95
C HIS A 74 -23.30 -14.68 22.71
N GLN A 75 -22.67 -15.85 22.67
CA GLN A 75 -22.60 -16.75 21.50
C GLN A 75 -23.96 -17.21 20.95
N LYS A 76 -25.03 -17.13 21.74
CA LYS A 76 -26.40 -17.52 21.33
C LYS A 76 -27.08 -16.42 20.48
N TYR A 77 -26.51 -15.22 20.40
CA TYR A 77 -27.11 -14.15 19.59
C TYR A 77 -26.82 -14.36 18.12
N PRO A 78 -27.84 -14.58 17.25
CA PRO A 78 -27.60 -14.93 15.86
C PRO A 78 -27.00 -13.76 15.07
N TYR A 79 -25.97 -14.04 14.29
CA TYR A 79 -25.28 -13.02 13.45
C TYR A 79 -26.24 -12.24 12.54
N GLN A 80 -27.24 -12.91 11.94
CA GLN A 80 -28.19 -12.26 11.05
C GLN A 80 -29.05 -11.20 11.76
N TYR A 81 -29.39 -11.42 13.04
CA TYR A 81 -30.11 -10.45 13.85
C TYR A 81 -29.21 -9.24 14.20
N LEU A 82 -27.93 -9.51 14.51
CA LEU A 82 -26.95 -8.47 14.73
C LEU A 82 -26.83 -7.58 13.49
N LEU A 83 -26.60 -8.17 12.33
CA LEU A 83 -26.46 -7.47 11.06
C LEU A 83 -27.73 -6.67 10.70
N LYS A 84 -28.90 -7.26 10.87
CA LYS A 84 -30.20 -6.59 10.67
C LYS A 84 -30.37 -5.35 11.57
N ASN A 85 -29.95 -5.45 12.83
CA ASN A 85 -30.06 -4.35 13.77
C ASN A 85 -29.05 -3.21 13.44
N LEU A 86 -27.83 -3.56 13.03
CA LEU A 86 -26.84 -2.59 12.60
C LEU A 86 -27.28 -1.86 11.33
N ARG A 87 -27.85 -2.59 10.35
CA ARG A 87 -28.37 -1.98 9.11
C ARG A 87 -29.55 -1.03 9.31
N LYS A 88 -30.29 -1.13 10.44
CA LYS A 88 -31.30 -0.14 10.81
C LYS A 88 -30.69 1.18 11.30
N LYS A 89 -29.48 1.12 11.85
CA LYS A 89 -28.80 2.27 12.45
C LYS A 89 -27.80 2.93 11.48
N TYR A 90 -27.22 2.15 10.58
CA TYR A 90 -26.20 2.57 9.65
C TYR A 90 -26.57 2.09 8.24
N ASP A 91 -26.72 3.00 7.30
CA ASP A 91 -27.04 2.65 5.92
C ASP A 91 -25.91 1.87 5.27
N SER A 92 -26.29 0.82 4.52
CA SER A 92 -25.38 0.07 3.64
C SER A 92 -24.21 -0.66 4.30
N ILE A 93 -24.37 -1.17 5.54
CA ILE A 93 -23.35 -2.06 6.12
C ILE A 93 -23.32 -3.38 5.33
N PRO A 94 -22.18 -3.76 4.74
CA PRO A 94 -21.96 -5.06 4.13
C PRO A 94 -21.94 -6.16 5.22
N ASN A 95 -21.27 -7.27 4.97
CA ASN A 95 -20.92 -8.22 6.01
C ASN A 95 -19.90 -7.57 6.97
N LEU A 96 -19.94 -7.98 8.25
CA LEU A 96 -19.04 -7.41 9.27
C LEU A 96 -17.61 -7.93 9.11
N TYR A 97 -17.40 -9.05 8.45
CA TYR A 97 -16.10 -9.67 8.22
C TYR A 97 -16.05 -10.30 6.81
N ASP A 98 -14.88 -10.36 6.23
CA ASP A 98 -14.57 -11.03 4.96
C ASP A 98 -13.46 -12.08 5.12
N ILE A 99 -12.96 -12.25 6.34
CA ILE A 99 -11.96 -13.26 6.71
C ILE A 99 -12.50 -14.07 7.89
N ILE A 100 -12.39 -15.40 7.81
CA ILE A 100 -12.73 -16.31 8.90
C ILE A 100 -11.48 -17.08 9.32
N ILE A 101 -11.22 -17.15 10.63
CA ILE A 101 -10.11 -17.90 11.20
C ILE A 101 -10.67 -19.00 12.10
N SER A 102 -10.29 -20.23 11.80
CA SER A 102 -10.73 -21.44 12.51
C SER A 102 -9.52 -22.24 13.01
N TYR A 103 -9.48 -22.50 14.31
CA TYR A 103 -8.56 -23.48 14.88
C TYR A 103 -9.33 -24.72 15.31
N GLN A 104 -8.97 -25.87 14.75
CA GLN A 104 -9.71 -27.13 14.93
C GLN A 104 -8.78 -28.20 15.52
N ILE A 105 -9.19 -28.73 16.68
CA ILE A 105 -8.58 -29.90 17.28
C ILE A 105 -9.46 -31.06 16.92
N THR A 106 -9.07 -31.84 15.92
CA THR A 106 -9.79 -33.04 15.49
C THR A 106 -8.97 -34.28 15.78
N LYS A 107 -8.75 -34.56 17.08
CA LYS A 107 -8.14 -35.83 17.51
C LYS A 107 -9.18 -36.91 17.38
N THR A 108 -9.23 -37.56 16.22
CA THR A 108 -10.17 -38.66 15.92
C THR A 108 -9.65 -40.01 16.37
N VAL A 109 -8.66 -40.09 17.25
CA VAL A 109 -8.14 -41.36 17.74
C VAL A 109 -9.08 -41.86 18.83
N ASP A 110 -10.11 -42.60 18.44
CA ASP A 110 -10.77 -43.53 19.35
C ASP A 110 -9.80 -44.71 19.59
N LYS A 111 -9.04 -44.64 20.68
CA LYS A 111 -8.07 -45.67 21.09
C LYS A 111 -8.72 -47.03 21.36
N THR A 112 -10.05 -47.12 21.25
CA THR A 112 -10.81 -48.37 21.42
C THR A 112 -11.02 -49.13 20.11
N ILE A 113 -10.69 -48.50 18.94
CA ILE A 113 -10.87 -49.13 17.63
C ILE A 113 -9.49 -49.36 17.00
N ASP A 114 -9.05 -50.62 16.96
CA ASP A 114 -7.79 -51.04 16.35
C ASP A 114 -7.98 -51.31 14.82
N LEU A 115 -8.62 -50.38 14.13
CA LEU A 115 -8.83 -50.43 12.68
C LEU A 115 -8.10 -49.25 12.00
N PRO A 116 -7.33 -49.52 10.94
CA PRO A 116 -6.74 -48.45 10.16
C PRO A 116 -7.85 -47.67 9.48
N TYR A 117 -7.86 -46.34 9.68
CA TYR A 117 -8.78 -45.44 9.00
C TYR A 117 -8.01 -44.26 8.34
N THR A 118 -8.61 -43.71 7.29
CA THR A 118 -8.14 -42.52 6.64
C THR A 118 -9.23 -41.45 6.76
N ALA A 119 -8.87 -40.31 7.28
CA ALA A 119 -9.75 -39.12 7.29
C ALA A 119 -9.43 -38.23 6.11
N SER A 120 -10.45 -37.89 5.34
CA SER A 120 -10.32 -36.90 4.23
C SER A 120 -11.27 -35.74 4.48
N TRP A 121 -10.76 -34.55 4.29
CA TRP A 121 -11.59 -33.34 4.30
C TRP A 121 -12.13 -33.09 2.90
N PHE A 122 -13.42 -32.84 2.79
CA PHE A 122 -14.06 -32.45 1.55
C PHE A 122 -14.29 -30.94 1.61
N GLU A 123 -13.73 -30.23 0.67
CA GLU A 123 -13.93 -28.81 0.50
C GLU A 123 -15.16 -28.55 -0.37
N THR A 124 -15.77 -27.40 -0.19
CA THR A 124 -16.92 -26.99 -1.00
C THR A 124 -16.46 -25.92 -1.99
N ASP A 125 -16.95 -25.96 -3.23
CA ASP A 125 -16.66 -24.98 -4.28
C ASP A 125 -17.26 -23.57 -3.98
N LYS A 126 -17.84 -23.38 -2.79
CA LYS A 126 -18.51 -22.12 -2.42
C LYS A 126 -18.12 -21.71 -1.02
N ILE A 127 -17.55 -20.52 -0.92
CA ILE A 127 -17.29 -19.84 0.35
C ILE A 127 -18.14 -18.56 0.44
N SER A 128 -18.51 -18.17 1.66
CA SER A 128 -19.38 -17.02 1.92
C SER A 128 -18.62 -15.72 2.24
N CYS A 129 -17.29 -15.78 2.25
CA CYS A 129 -16.39 -14.66 2.57
C CYS A 129 -15.17 -14.71 1.66
N GLY A 130 -14.29 -13.70 1.73
CA GLY A 130 -13.11 -13.60 0.89
C GLY A 130 -12.09 -14.71 1.13
N ILE A 131 -11.78 -15.01 2.42
CA ILE A 131 -10.81 -16.03 2.82
C ILE A 131 -11.29 -16.76 4.07
N ASN A 132 -11.22 -18.11 4.06
CA ASN A 132 -11.29 -18.95 5.25
C ASN A 132 -9.89 -19.52 5.54
N ILE A 133 -9.45 -19.37 6.77
CA ILE A 133 -8.17 -19.89 7.25
C ILE A 133 -8.47 -20.98 8.26
N HIS A 134 -8.08 -22.22 7.94
CA HIS A 134 -8.27 -23.36 8.79
C HIS A 134 -6.92 -23.86 9.32
N ILE A 135 -6.77 -23.90 10.62
CA ILE A 135 -5.60 -24.47 11.29
C ILE A 135 -6.04 -25.77 11.95
N HIS A 136 -5.50 -26.88 11.48
CA HIS A 136 -5.82 -28.23 11.94
C HIS A 136 -4.71 -28.78 12.82
N ASP A 137 -5.09 -29.22 14.02
CA ASP A 137 -4.29 -30.00 14.94
C ASP A 137 -4.88 -31.42 14.99
N ASN A 138 -4.52 -32.22 13.98
CA ASN A 138 -5.23 -33.47 13.69
C ASN A 138 -4.60 -34.70 14.32
N ASP A 139 -3.34 -34.65 14.75
CA ASP A 139 -2.61 -35.81 15.27
C ASP A 139 -1.77 -35.45 16.50
N ASP A 140 -1.16 -36.47 17.09
CA ASP A 140 -0.25 -36.31 18.22
C ASP A 140 1.22 -36.03 17.77
N SER A 141 1.47 -35.80 16.48
CA SER A 141 2.82 -35.51 15.96
C SER A 141 3.33 -34.10 16.31
N GLY A 142 2.42 -33.22 16.71
CA GLY A 142 2.72 -31.80 16.95
C GLY A 142 2.76 -30.98 15.67
N ASN A 143 2.45 -31.56 14.50
CA ASN A 143 2.36 -30.85 13.25
C ASN A 143 1.00 -30.14 13.10
N LEU A 144 1.03 -28.93 12.61
CA LEU A 144 -0.16 -28.16 12.28
C LEU A 144 -0.30 -28.05 10.76
N THR A 145 -1.52 -28.30 10.27
CA THR A 145 -1.85 -28.09 8.86
C THR A 145 -2.63 -26.79 8.70
N MET A 146 -2.16 -25.90 7.84
CA MET A 146 -2.85 -24.66 7.50
C MET A 146 -3.47 -24.80 6.11
N CYS A 147 -4.80 -24.64 6.03
CA CYS A 147 -5.56 -24.65 4.79
C CYS A 147 -6.18 -23.28 4.55
N TYR A 148 -6.22 -22.86 3.30
CA TYR A 148 -6.76 -21.57 2.88
C TYR A 148 -7.80 -21.79 1.78
N ASP A 149 -9.07 -21.51 2.10
CA ASP A 149 -10.13 -21.44 1.09
C ASP A 149 -10.34 -19.97 0.74
N TYR A 150 -10.28 -19.64 -0.53
CA TYR A 150 -10.33 -18.24 -0.98
C TYR A 150 -11.09 -18.07 -2.30
N LEU A 151 -11.60 -16.87 -2.52
CA LEU A 151 -12.27 -16.51 -3.77
C LEU A 151 -11.21 -16.29 -4.88
N ILE A 152 -11.24 -17.13 -5.89
CA ILE A 152 -10.28 -17.12 -7.01
C ILE A 152 -10.40 -15.90 -7.94
N ASP A 153 -11.52 -15.19 -7.87
CA ASP A 153 -11.74 -13.92 -8.56
C ASP A 153 -11.14 -12.72 -7.81
N LYS A 154 -10.76 -12.90 -6.53
CA LYS A 154 -10.12 -11.87 -5.70
C LYS A 154 -8.66 -12.13 -5.41
N TYR A 155 -8.26 -13.38 -5.30
CA TYR A 155 -6.92 -13.79 -4.86
C TYR A 155 -6.32 -14.85 -5.78
N SER A 156 -5.06 -14.70 -6.10
CA SER A 156 -4.28 -15.72 -6.81
C SER A 156 -3.63 -16.70 -5.83
N PRO A 157 -3.20 -17.89 -6.29
CA PRO A 157 -2.39 -18.80 -5.47
C PRO A 157 -1.09 -18.15 -4.96
N GLU A 158 -0.50 -17.26 -5.74
CA GLU A 158 0.71 -16.50 -5.39
C GLU A 158 0.45 -15.54 -4.22
N ASP A 159 -0.71 -14.87 -4.21
CA ASP A 159 -1.11 -14.00 -3.09
C ASP A 159 -1.22 -14.79 -1.79
N ILE A 160 -1.88 -15.97 -1.83
CA ILE A 160 -2.05 -16.84 -0.68
C ILE A 160 -0.72 -17.40 -0.18
N ASN A 161 0.18 -17.81 -1.10
CA ASN A 161 1.53 -18.23 -0.75
C ASN A 161 2.31 -17.09 -0.07
N SER A 162 2.18 -15.87 -0.54
CA SER A 162 2.81 -14.70 0.07
C SER A 162 2.28 -14.46 1.49
N VAL A 163 0.96 -14.57 1.69
CA VAL A 163 0.35 -14.52 3.04
C VAL A 163 0.95 -15.59 3.94
N HIS A 164 1.00 -16.84 3.48
CA HIS A 164 1.54 -17.96 4.24
C HIS A 164 3.00 -17.75 4.65
N ASN A 165 3.86 -17.36 3.73
CA ASN A 165 5.28 -17.11 3.99
C ASN A 165 5.50 -15.95 4.98
N ARG A 166 4.71 -14.88 4.89
CA ARG A 166 4.75 -13.78 5.85
C ARG A 166 4.29 -14.21 7.24
N ILE A 167 3.25 -15.06 7.33
CA ILE A 167 2.81 -15.64 8.62
C ILE A 167 3.93 -16.49 9.23
N LEU A 168 4.60 -17.33 8.45
CA LEU A 168 5.75 -18.12 8.94
C LEU A 168 6.89 -17.20 9.41
N HIS A 169 7.18 -16.14 8.66
CA HIS A 169 8.20 -15.15 9.04
C HIS A 169 7.88 -14.44 10.37
N ILE A 170 6.60 -14.12 10.62
CA ILE A 170 6.18 -13.58 11.92
C ILE A 170 6.37 -14.63 13.01
N VAL A 171 5.98 -15.90 12.76
CA VAL A 171 6.15 -17.00 13.73
C VAL A 171 7.62 -17.18 14.10
N ASP A 172 8.55 -17.14 13.15
CA ASP A 172 9.98 -17.27 13.42
C ASP A 172 10.51 -16.16 14.36
N GLN A 173 10.04 -14.92 14.19
CA GLN A 173 10.35 -13.82 15.10
C GLN A 173 9.78 -14.07 16.50
N LEU A 174 8.53 -14.52 16.59
CA LEU A 174 7.86 -14.79 17.87
C LEU A 174 8.42 -16.01 18.60
N LEU A 175 8.97 -16.99 17.89
CA LEU A 175 9.68 -18.12 18.48
C LEU A 175 11.02 -17.67 19.11
N THR A 176 11.60 -16.60 18.61
CA THR A 176 12.81 -16.01 19.18
C THR A 176 12.48 -15.14 20.39
N ASP A 177 11.45 -14.31 20.30
CA ASP A 177 10.99 -13.46 21.39
C ASP A 177 9.45 -13.24 21.27
N ILE A 178 8.69 -13.88 22.16
CA ILE A 178 7.24 -13.76 22.24
C ILE A 178 6.77 -12.39 22.75
N ASP A 179 7.65 -11.66 23.44
CA ASP A 179 7.37 -10.35 24.01
C ASP A 179 7.80 -9.18 23.10
N LEU A 180 8.11 -9.46 21.83
CA LEU A 180 8.30 -8.42 20.82
C LEU A 180 7.10 -7.46 20.79
N SER A 181 7.40 -6.16 20.71
CA SER A 181 6.37 -5.14 20.50
C SER A 181 5.73 -5.31 19.12
N ILE A 182 4.41 -5.18 19.04
CA ILE A 182 3.65 -5.32 17.78
C ILE A 182 4.24 -4.42 16.67
N LYS A 183 4.64 -3.19 16.99
CA LYS A 183 5.26 -2.27 16.03
C LYS A 183 6.56 -2.79 15.43
N ASP A 184 7.35 -3.56 16.21
CA ASP A 184 8.69 -4.02 15.83
C ASP A 184 8.65 -5.37 15.06
N ILE A 185 7.51 -6.05 15.02
CA ILE A 185 7.35 -7.28 14.25
C ILE A 185 7.29 -6.95 12.76
N GLU A 186 8.26 -7.44 11.98
CA GLU A 186 8.33 -7.27 10.54
C GLU A 186 7.41 -8.27 9.82
N ILE A 187 6.56 -7.78 8.89
CA ILE A 187 5.69 -8.64 8.07
C ILE A 187 6.30 -8.96 6.69
N VAL A 188 7.27 -8.17 6.25
CA VAL A 188 7.95 -8.33 4.97
C VAL A 188 9.08 -9.34 5.14
N THR A 189 9.07 -10.41 4.34
CA THR A 189 10.12 -11.42 4.43
C THR A 189 11.49 -10.89 3.96
N PRO A 190 12.61 -11.48 4.38
CA PRO A 190 13.94 -11.09 3.90
C PRO A 190 14.06 -11.09 2.38
N GLU A 191 13.43 -12.07 1.69
CA GLU A 191 13.41 -12.19 0.23
C GLU A 191 12.65 -11.03 -0.40
N GLU A 192 11.47 -10.69 0.12
CA GLU A 192 10.67 -9.55 -0.34
C GLU A 192 11.43 -8.24 -0.11
N LYS A 193 12.07 -8.09 1.05
CA LYS A 193 12.89 -6.91 1.39
C LYS A 193 14.06 -6.75 0.42
N ASN A 194 14.75 -7.85 0.09
CA ASN A 194 15.81 -7.85 -0.92
C ASN A 194 15.29 -7.44 -2.30
N LYS A 195 14.16 -7.99 -2.71
CA LYS A 195 13.53 -7.67 -4.00
C LYS A 195 13.16 -6.19 -4.10
N ILE A 196 12.53 -5.64 -3.04
CA ILE A 196 12.09 -4.24 -3.01
C ILE A 196 13.29 -3.28 -2.97
N LEU A 197 14.29 -3.57 -2.12
CA LEU A 197 15.40 -2.64 -1.89
C LEU A 197 16.50 -2.72 -2.96
N TYR A 198 16.72 -3.89 -3.55
CA TYR A 198 17.88 -4.11 -4.43
C TYR A 198 17.47 -4.50 -5.85
N GLU A 199 16.59 -5.48 -6.05
CA GLU A 199 16.24 -5.91 -7.39
C GLU A 199 15.46 -4.86 -8.15
N PHE A 200 14.43 -4.26 -7.54
CA PHE A 200 13.64 -3.19 -8.16
C PHE A 200 14.45 -1.91 -8.36
N ASN A 201 15.48 -1.70 -7.57
CA ASN A 201 16.39 -0.55 -7.70
C ASN A 201 17.62 -0.84 -8.56
N ASN A 202 17.74 -2.05 -9.13
CA ASN A 202 18.79 -2.36 -10.07
C ASN A 202 18.48 -1.75 -11.46
N THR A 203 18.38 -0.43 -11.47
CA THR A 203 18.03 0.39 -12.64
C THR A 203 19.24 1.05 -13.27
N TYR A 204 20.44 0.54 -12.96
CA TYR A 204 21.66 1.08 -13.53
C TYR A 204 21.62 1.00 -15.05
N ALA A 205 21.88 2.12 -15.69
CA ALA A 205 22.05 2.24 -17.13
C ALA A 205 23.25 3.12 -17.41
N ASP A 206 24.07 2.72 -18.37
CA ASP A 206 25.17 3.57 -18.85
C ASP A 206 24.63 4.82 -19.52
N TYR A 207 25.12 5.97 -19.10
CA TYR A 207 24.83 7.25 -19.74
C TYR A 207 26.09 8.11 -19.82
N PRO A 208 26.19 9.03 -20.78
CA PRO A 208 27.33 9.94 -20.89
C PRO A 208 27.46 10.79 -19.61
N THR A 209 28.56 10.63 -18.87
CA THR A 209 28.83 11.37 -17.62
C THR A 209 29.59 12.68 -17.86
N ASP A 210 30.12 12.86 -19.06
CA ASP A 210 30.87 14.01 -19.55
C ASP A 210 29.99 15.04 -20.27
N LYS A 211 28.69 14.76 -20.43
CA LYS A 211 27.73 15.61 -21.14
C LYS A 211 26.59 16.05 -20.24
N THR A 212 26.15 17.26 -20.47
CA THR A 212 24.90 17.75 -19.86
C THR A 212 23.68 17.38 -20.71
N VAL A 213 22.48 17.52 -20.15
CA VAL A 213 21.21 17.35 -20.91
C VAL A 213 21.14 18.31 -22.08
N ILE A 214 21.72 19.51 -21.95
CA ILE A 214 21.76 20.50 -23.04
C ILE A 214 22.69 20.05 -24.16
N ASP A 215 23.86 19.49 -23.84
CA ASP A 215 24.77 18.94 -24.85
C ASP A 215 24.09 17.83 -25.66
N LEU A 216 23.39 16.91 -24.97
CA LEU A 216 22.64 15.81 -25.62
C LEU A 216 21.48 16.35 -26.48
N PHE A 217 20.82 17.41 -26.03
CA PHE A 217 19.76 18.05 -26.79
C PHE A 217 20.33 18.71 -28.05
N GLU A 218 21.45 19.44 -27.95
CA GLU A 218 22.11 20.09 -29.10
C GLU A 218 22.64 19.07 -30.11
N GLU A 219 23.22 17.98 -29.66
CA GLU A 219 23.57 16.86 -30.54
C GLU A 219 22.36 16.28 -31.29
N GLN A 220 21.20 16.17 -30.61
CA GLN A 220 19.98 15.73 -31.29
C GLN A 220 19.47 16.75 -32.31
N VAL A 221 19.62 18.04 -32.01
CA VAL A 221 19.32 19.12 -32.98
C VAL A 221 20.16 19.01 -34.25
N GLU A 222 21.47 18.67 -34.10
CA GLU A 222 22.36 18.47 -35.24
C GLU A 222 22.00 17.20 -36.04
N LYS A 223 21.69 16.12 -35.35
CA LYS A 223 21.33 14.84 -35.98
C LYS A 223 20.01 14.88 -36.76
N THR A 224 18.98 15.53 -36.19
CA THR A 224 17.63 15.51 -36.76
C THR A 224 16.94 16.87 -36.67
N PRO A 225 17.49 17.95 -37.31
CA PRO A 225 17.00 19.32 -37.11
C PRO A 225 15.54 19.52 -37.53
N ASN A 226 15.07 18.80 -38.51
CA ASN A 226 13.73 18.98 -39.08
C ASN A 226 12.68 18.03 -38.48
N ASN A 227 13.08 17.10 -37.57
CA ASN A 227 12.12 16.25 -36.89
C ASN A 227 11.37 17.07 -35.85
N VAL A 228 10.12 16.69 -35.60
CA VAL A 228 9.29 17.30 -34.55
C VAL A 228 9.89 16.94 -33.20
N ALA A 229 10.19 17.96 -32.40
CA ALA A 229 10.76 17.83 -31.07
C ALA A 229 9.68 17.90 -29.96
N VAL A 230 8.67 18.75 -30.14
CA VAL A 230 7.61 18.97 -29.16
C VAL A 230 6.29 19.28 -29.87
N VAL A 231 5.20 18.74 -29.30
CA VAL A 231 3.83 18.97 -29.77
C VAL A 231 2.98 19.42 -28.58
N CYS A 232 2.19 20.45 -28.77
CA CYS A 232 1.20 20.89 -27.81
C CYS A 232 -0.05 21.37 -28.55
N ASN A 233 -1.18 20.67 -28.33
CA ASN A 233 -2.41 20.85 -29.12
C ASN A 233 -2.11 20.72 -30.64
N ASP A 234 -2.54 21.69 -31.44
CA ASP A 234 -2.33 21.71 -32.91
C ASP A 234 -1.02 22.38 -33.35
N LYS A 235 -0.14 22.67 -32.38
CA LYS A 235 1.14 23.34 -32.66
C LYS A 235 2.30 22.40 -32.39
N SER A 236 3.34 22.48 -33.21
CA SER A 236 4.58 21.74 -33.01
C SER A 236 5.79 22.61 -33.31
N LEU A 237 6.93 22.20 -32.75
CA LEU A 237 8.23 22.76 -33.11
C LEU A 237 9.18 21.63 -33.48
N THR A 238 9.96 21.84 -34.51
CA THR A 238 11.10 20.98 -34.85
C THR A 238 12.24 21.19 -33.85
N TYR A 239 13.20 20.27 -33.80
CA TYR A 239 14.40 20.43 -32.97
C TYR A 239 15.14 21.74 -33.25
N LYS A 240 15.28 22.11 -34.52
CA LYS A 240 15.91 23.36 -34.93
C LYS A 240 15.13 24.59 -34.45
N GLU A 241 13.81 24.60 -34.61
CA GLU A 241 12.99 25.75 -34.18
C GLU A 241 12.98 25.88 -32.65
N LEU A 242 12.86 24.76 -31.93
CA LEU A 242 12.93 24.74 -30.48
C LEU A 242 14.27 25.26 -29.97
N ASN A 243 15.38 24.79 -30.56
CA ASN A 243 16.73 25.26 -30.21
C ASN A 243 16.91 26.76 -30.47
N ASN A 244 16.45 27.27 -31.64
CA ASN A 244 16.53 28.67 -31.95
C ASN A 244 15.77 29.55 -30.96
N LYS A 245 14.52 29.15 -30.61
CA LYS A 245 13.71 29.86 -29.61
C LYS A 245 14.37 29.81 -28.22
N ALA A 246 14.88 28.64 -27.83
CA ALA A 246 15.58 28.47 -26.54
C ALA A 246 16.86 29.36 -26.50
N ASN A 247 17.63 29.44 -27.57
CA ASN A 247 18.82 30.30 -27.64
C ASN A 247 18.45 31.78 -27.57
N GLN A 248 17.39 32.22 -28.26
CA GLN A 248 16.91 33.59 -28.19
C GLN A 248 16.53 33.99 -26.77
N LEU A 249 15.71 33.15 -26.10
CA LEU A 249 15.30 33.41 -24.73
C LEU A 249 16.48 33.29 -23.75
N ALA A 250 17.39 32.36 -23.95
CA ALA A 250 18.59 32.22 -23.11
C ALA A 250 19.45 33.49 -23.16
N ASN A 251 19.66 34.08 -24.36
CA ASN A 251 20.37 35.32 -24.51
C ASN A 251 19.64 36.49 -23.84
N TYR A 252 18.32 36.54 -23.96
CA TYR A 252 17.52 37.56 -23.29
C TYR A 252 17.67 37.46 -21.76
N LEU A 253 17.51 36.23 -21.19
CA LEU A 253 17.63 35.97 -19.75
C LEU A 253 19.04 36.36 -19.24
N ARG A 254 20.09 36.05 -19.99
CA ARG A 254 21.48 36.45 -19.68
C ARG A 254 21.66 37.97 -19.65
N ASN A 255 21.09 38.66 -20.63
CA ASN A 255 21.11 40.13 -20.69
C ASN A 255 20.26 40.77 -19.58
N PHE A 256 19.23 40.11 -19.14
CA PHE A 256 18.41 40.52 -18.00
C PHE A 256 19.15 40.40 -16.66
N GLY A 257 20.28 39.71 -16.63
CA GLY A 257 21.17 39.63 -15.47
C GLY A 257 21.20 38.27 -14.74
N ILE A 258 20.50 37.25 -15.24
CA ILE A 258 20.50 35.92 -14.64
C ILE A 258 21.87 35.26 -14.85
N LYS A 259 22.44 34.76 -13.75
CA LYS A 259 23.75 34.11 -13.72
C LYS A 259 23.64 32.58 -13.63
N PRO A 260 24.69 31.85 -14.05
CA PRO A 260 24.77 30.42 -13.80
C PRO A 260 24.58 30.08 -12.32
N LYS A 261 23.93 28.96 -12.05
CA LYS A 261 23.55 28.42 -10.70
C LYS A 261 22.45 29.20 -9.97
N GLU A 262 21.98 30.32 -10.49
CA GLU A 262 20.79 30.97 -9.93
C GLU A 262 19.54 30.11 -10.17
N VAL A 263 18.55 30.24 -9.27
CA VAL A 263 17.27 29.58 -9.40
C VAL A 263 16.26 30.54 -10.04
N VAL A 264 15.65 30.08 -11.13
CA VAL A 264 14.61 30.81 -11.86
C VAL A 264 13.30 30.05 -11.71
N ALA A 265 12.34 30.64 -11.03
CA ALA A 265 11.00 30.05 -10.93
C ALA A 265 10.28 30.18 -12.29
N ILE A 266 9.63 29.09 -12.72
CA ILE A 266 8.87 29.05 -13.97
C ILE A 266 7.44 28.61 -13.68
N ARG A 267 6.45 29.44 -14.07
CA ARG A 267 5.03 29.17 -13.90
C ARG A 267 4.30 29.42 -15.20
N MET A 268 4.03 28.33 -15.92
CA MET A 268 3.39 28.36 -17.23
C MET A 268 2.41 27.22 -17.37
N PRO A 269 1.36 27.33 -18.21
CA PRO A 269 0.55 26.18 -18.61
C PRO A 269 1.43 25.20 -19.40
N LYS A 270 0.92 23.98 -19.58
CA LYS A 270 1.56 23.00 -20.47
C LYS A 270 1.46 23.51 -21.91
N CYS A 271 2.49 24.17 -22.39
CA CYS A 271 2.58 24.80 -23.73
C CYS A 271 3.99 24.64 -24.30
N LEU A 272 4.17 25.03 -25.57
CA LEU A 272 5.49 24.98 -26.22
C LEU A 272 6.48 25.92 -25.53
N GLU A 273 6.00 27.07 -25.10
CA GLU A 273 6.77 28.10 -24.41
C GLU A 273 7.36 27.62 -23.08
N MET A 274 6.68 26.71 -22.38
CA MET A 274 7.20 26.10 -21.17
C MET A 274 8.50 25.32 -21.43
N ILE A 275 8.53 24.54 -22.50
CA ILE A 275 9.72 23.74 -22.87
C ILE A 275 10.85 24.70 -23.35
N VAL A 276 10.50 25.73 -24.11
CA VAL A 276 11.45 26.77 -24.49
C VAL A 276 12.04 27.44 -23.25
N GLY A 277 11.22 27.80 -22.26
CA GLY A 277 11.66 28.42 -21.00
C GLY A 277 12.61 27.54 -20.21
N ILE A 278 12.26 26.24 -20.03
CA ILE A 278 13.10 25.28 -19.32
C ILE A 278 14.47 25.14 -20.00
N LEU A 279 14.49 24.89 -21.31
CA LEU A 279 15.74 24.76 -22.06
C LEU A 279 16.57 26.04 -22.01
N SER A 280 15.93 27.21 -22.06
CA SER A 280 16.63 28.51 -22.00
C SER A 280 17.32 28.73 -20.66
N ILE A 281 16.63 28.40 -19.56
CA ILE A 281 17.20 28.48 -18.21
C ILE A 281 18.37 27.50 -18.06
N MET A 282 18.25 26.27 -18.56
CA MET A 282 19.33 25.30 -18.53
C MET A 282 20.53 25.74 -19.41
N LYS A 283 20.30 26.33 -20.57
CA LYS A 283 21.36 26.85 -21.49
C LYS A 283 22.22 27.95 -20.89
N ILE A 284 21.71 28.72 -19.97
CA ILE A 284 22.50 29.72 -19.24
C ILE A 284 23.17 29.16 -17.98
N GLY A 285 23.03 27.87 -17.72
CA GLY A 285 23.58 27.21 -16.51
C GLY A 285 22.81 27.52 -15.25
N ALA A 286 21.57 28.02 -15.33
CA ALA A 286 20.70 28.29 -14.22
C ALA A 286 19.81 27.06 -13.90
N THR A 287 19.20 27.05 -12.74
CA THR A 287 18.29 26.00 -12.28
C THR A 287 16.85 26.47 -12.43
N TYR A 288 15.98 25.67 -13.06
CA TYR A 288 14.56 26.00 -13.11
C TYR A 288 13.81 25.43 -11.92
N LEU A 289 12.87 26.19 -11.35
CA LEU A 289 11.94 25.77 -10.29
C LEU A 289 10.52 25.77 -10.86
N PRO A 290 9.94 24.59 -11.17
CA PRO A 290 8.60 24.55 -11.74
C PRO A 290 7.54 24.82 -10.65
N ILE A 291 6.63 25.75 -10.93
CA ILE A 291 5.53 26.13 -10.04
C ILE A 291 4.20 25.80 -10.71
N ASN A 292 3.38 24.98 -10.04
CA ASN A 292 2.08 24.60 -10.56
C ASN A 292 1.12 25.80 -10.54
N LEU A 293 0.28 25.90 -11.57
CA LEU A 293 -0.71 26.98 -11.72
C LEU A 293 -1.77 26.98 -10.62
N SER A 294 -2.09 25.82 -10.05
CA SER A 294 -3.10 25.66 -9.00
C SER A 294 -2.61 26.06 -7.61
N TYR A 295 -1.31 26.35 -7.44
CA TYR A 295 -0.80 26.68 -6.11
C TYR A 295 -1.25 28.07 -5.66
N PRO A 296 -1.75 28.17 -4.40
CA PRO A 296 -2.05 29.46 -3.79
C PRO A 296 -0.81 30.36 -3.70
N GLU A 297 -1.03 31.67 -3.67
CA GLU A 297 0.05 32.67 -3.62
C GLU A 297 1.01 32.47 -2.44
N GLU A 298 0.48 32.12 -1.26
CA GLU A 298 1.29 31.83 -0.06
C GLU A 298 2.29 30.69 -0.30
N ARG A 299 1.85 29.62 -0.97
CA ARG A 299 2.71 28.49 -1.30
C ARG A 299 3.76 28.86 -2.35
N VAL A 300 3.39 29.64 -3.35
CA VAL A 300 4.32 30.13 -4.36
C VAL A 300 5.41 30.99 -3.71
N ASN A 301 5.04 31.94 -2.86
CA ASN A 301 5.97 32.79 -2.13
C ASN A 301 6.87 32.00 -1.17
N PHE A 302 6.33 30.96 -0.52
CA PHE A 302 7.14 30.04 0.28
C PHE A 302 8.20 29.33 -0.58
N MET A 303 7.82 28.76 -1.72
CA MET A 303 8.73 28.04 -2.62
C MET A 303 9.84 28.97 -3.16
N ILE A 304 9.48 30.20 -3.55
CA ILE A 304 10.44 31.22 -4.01
C ILE A 304 11.47 31.53 -2.93
N LYS A 305 10.99 31.74 -1.70
CA LYS A 305 11.86 32.07 -0.55
C LYS A 305 12.74 30.90 -0.16
N ASP A 306 12.18 29.69 -0.06
CA ASP A 306 12.88 28.48 0.36
C ASP A 306 13.99 28.08 -0.62
N SER A 307 13.73 28.22 -1.92
CA SER A 307 14.68 27.93 -3.00
C SER A 307 15.68 29.04 -3.27
N ASN A 308 15.54 30.23 -2.67
CA ASN A 308 16.27 31.44 -3.00
C ASN A 308 16.18 31.81 -4.50
N ALA A 309 15.01 31.61 -5.11
CA ALA A 309 14.81 31.96 -6.50
C ALA A 309 15.04 33.48 -6.73
N SER A 310 15.85 33.81 -7.74
CA SER A 310 16.21 35.18 -8.05
C SER A 310 15.26 35.86 -9.03
N HIS A 311 14.61 35.08 -9.89
CA HIS A 311 13.73 35.56 -10.96
C HIS A 311 12.53 34.67 -11.15
N PHE A 312 11.46 35.23 -11.73
CA PHE A 312 10.20 34.54 -11.99
C PHE A 312 9.82 34.66 -13.47
N LEU A 313 9.82 33.55 -14.20
CA LEU A 313 9.45 33.47 -15.60
C LEU A 313 7.99 33.09 -15.76
N LEU A 314 7.21 33.91 -16.42
CA LEU A 314 5.78 33.74 -16.65
C LEU A 314 5.46 33.66 -18.15
N CYS A 315 4.22 33.39 -18.48
CA CYS A 315 3.63 33.58 -19.79
C CYS A 315 2.56 34.65 -19.70
N SER A 316 2.54 35.60 -20.64
CA SER A 316 1.81 36.88 -20.71
C SER A 316 0.30 36.86 -20.37
N LYS A 317 -0.25 35.76 -20.01
CA LYS A 317 -1.65 35.62 -19.60
C LYS A 317 -1.87 35.39 -18.09
N MET A 318 -0.82 35.57 -17.26
CA MET A 318 -0.84 35.12 -15.84
C MET A 318 -0.29 36.17 -14.88
N THR A 319 -0.85 37.38 -14.92
CA THR A 319 -0.36 38.55 -14.14
C THR A 319 -0.92 38.65 -12.71
N ASP A 320 -1.67 37.68 -12.20
CA ASP A 320 -2.44 37.82 -10.95
C ASP A 320 -1.70 37.44 -9.67
N LEU A 321 -0.38 37.24 -9.73
CA LEU A 321 0.41 36.91 -8.53
C LEU A 321 1.30 38.07 -8.11
N ASN A 322 1.19 38.44 -6.83
CA ASN A 322 2.13 39.39 -6.22
C ASN A 322 3.34 38.63 -5.68
N VAL A 323 4.43 38.61 -6.43
CA VAL A 323 5.69 37.97 -6.05
C VAL A 323 6.77 38.99 -5.74
N SER A 324 7.64 38.69 -4.80
CA SER A 324 8.67 39.62 -4.29
C SER A 324 9.95 39.67 -5.13
N ILE A 325 10.03 38.92 -6.24
CA ILE A 325 11.22 38.86 -7.13
C ILE A 325 10.92 39.38 -8.52
N PRO A 326 11.94 39.82 -9.27
CA PRO A 326 11.78 40.29 -10.65
C PRO A 326 11.07 39.27 -11.54
N THR A 327 10.05 39.72 -12.25
CA THR A 327 9.23 38.90 -13.13
C THR A 327 9.60 39.18 -14.59
N ILE A 328 9.70 38.13 -15.38
CA ILE A 328 9.97 38.11 -16.81
C ILE A 328 8.77 37.50 -17.50
N ASP A 329 8.15 38.21 -18.41
CA ASP A 329 6.98 37.76 -19.18
C ASP A 329 7.35 37.55 -20.67
#